data_fd0d10935a83ed365a41db205455c9ef
#
_entry.id   fd0d10935a83ed365a41db205455c9ef
#
_cell.length_a   1.000
_cell.length_b   1.000
_cell.length_c   1.000
_cell.angle_alpha   90.00
_cell.angle_beta   90.00
_cell.angle_gamma   90.00
#
_symmetry.space_group_name_H-M   'P 1'
#
loop_
_entity.id
_entity.type
_entity.pdbx_description
1 polymer ?
#
loop_
_entity_poly.entity_id
_entity_poly.type
_entity_poly.pdbx_seq_one_letter_code
_entity_poly.pdbx_strand_id
1 'polypeptide(L)'
;MNNLVVIPGNKEDIDKILNKDIKGIILGIKSLSIYPLELDIDSIINIKNNTDKKVYVIINKMIHNNDLDVVREVINKINNSNIDGIIFYDLGVFNIIKKMNINKELILSM
;
A
#
# COMPACT_ATOMS: atom_id res chain seq x y z
N MET A 1 -9.31 -2.24 21.71
CA MET A 1 -9.09 -2.23 20.28
C MET A 1 -8.04 -3.25 19.88
N ASN A 2 -8.28 -4.00 18.84
CA ASN A 2 -7.35 -5.01 18.36
C ASN A 2 -6.29 -4.35 17.48
N ASN A 3 -5.01 -4.70 17.68
CA ASN A 3 -3.90 -4.17 16.87
C ASN A 3 -3.64 -5.00 15.61
N LEU A 4 -4.56 -5.90 15.28
CA LEU A 4 -4.41 -6.81 14.15
C LEU A 4 -4.48 -6.05 12.81
N VAL A 5 -3.52 -6.32 11.93
CA VAL A 5 -3.53 -5.85 10.55
C VAL A 5 -3.71 -7.08 9.66
N VAL A 6 -4.66 -7.03 8.76
CA VAL A 6 -5.08 -8.19 7.97
C VAL A 6 -4.71 -7.99 6.50
N ILE A 7 -4.29 -9.09 5.85
CA ILE A 7 -4.04 -9.11 4.41
C ILE A 7 -5.23 -9.83 3.75
N PRO A 8 -6.13 -9.09 3.06
CA PRO A 8 -7.28 -9.73 2.40
C PRO A 8 -6.83 -10.69 1.29
N GLY A 9 -7.51 -11.82 1.18
CA GLY A 9 -7.22 -12.80 0.15
C GLY A 9 -7.91 -12.55 -1.17
N ASN A 10 -9.03 -11.83 -1.15
CA ASN A 10 -9.77 -11.49 -2.35
C ASN A 10 -10.56 -10.20 -2.14
N LYS A 11 -11.01 -9.62 -3.26
CA LYS A 11 -11.67 -8.33 -3.27
C LYS A 11 -13.01 -8.34 -2.55
N GLU A 12 -13.74 -9.44 -2.65
CA GLU A 12 -15.08 -9.56 -2.08
C GLU A 12 -15.07 -9.53 -0.55
N ASP A 13 -13.95 -9.90 0.06
CA ASP A 13 -13.86 -9.97 1.52
C ASP A 13 -13.46 -8.64 2.16
N ILE A 14 -13.06 -7.64 1.36
CA ILE A 14 -12.53 -6.38 1.91
C ILE A 14 -13.55 -5.70 2.83
N ASP A 15 -14.79 -5.54 2.37
CA ASP A 15 -15.82 -4.87 3.18
C ASP A 15 -16.11 -5.61 4.46
N LYS A 16 -16.14 -6.94 4.40
CA LYS A 16 -16.37 -7.77 5.58
C LYS A 16 -15.24 -7.61 6.59
N ILE A 17 -13.99 -7.59 6.10
CA ILE A 17 -12.82 -7.46 6.95
C ILE A 17 -12.78 -6.07 7.59
N LEU A 18 -13.11 -5.02 6.84
CA LEU A 18 -13.08 -3.64 7.37
C LEU A 18 -14.15 -3.40 8.44
N ASN A 19 -15.18 -4.25 8.51
CA ASN A 19 -16.20 -4.17 9.56
C ASN A 19 -15.80 -4.92 10.84
N LYS A 20 -14.63 -5.56 10.87
CA LYS A 20 -14.14 -6.26 12.05
C LYS A 20 -13.36 -5.31 12.96
N ASP A 21 -13.13 -5.74 14.19
CA ASP A 21 -12.31 -4.99 15.14
C ASP A 21 -10.82 -5.22 14.83
N ILE A 22 -10.32 -4.52 13.82
CA ILE A 22 -8.95 -4.60 13.37
C ILE A 22 -8.35 -3.19 13.27
N LYS A 23 -7.02 -3.11 13.30
CA LYS A 23 -6.31 -1.85 13.13
C LYS A 23 -6.35 -1.40 11.67
N GLY A 24 -6.12 -2.32 10.74
CA GLY A 24 -6.08 -1.96 9.34
C GLY A 24 -5.84 -3.15 8.43
N ILE A 25 -5.61 -2.85 7.16
CA ILE A 25 -5.38 -3.85 6.12
C ILE A 25 -4.14 -3.50 5.31
N ILE A 26 -3.57 -4.52 4.66
CA ILE A 26 -2.46 -4.36 3.73
C ILE A 26 -2.94 -4.82 2.36
N LEU A 27 -2.76 -3.98 1.35
CA LEU A 27 -3.18 -4.26 -0.03
C LEU A 27 -1.98 -4.17 -0.97
N GLY A 28 -1.97 -5.04 -1.98
CA GLY A 28 -0.99 -4.97 -3.06
C GLY A 28 -1.41 -3.96 -4.12
N ILE A 29 -0.42 -3.38 -4.79
CA ILE A 29 -0.65 -2.43 -5.88
C ILE A 29 -0.38 -3.15 -7.20
N LYS A 30 -1.33 -3.11 -8.12
CA LYS A 30 -1.19 -3.72 -9.44
C LYS A 30 0.09 -3.24 -10.09
N SER A 31 0.86 -4.16 -10.62
CA SER A 31 2.17 -3.97 -11.26
C SER A 31 3.34 -3.75 -10.32
N LEU A 32 3.12 -3.47 -9.03
CA LEU A 32 4.18 -3.22 -8.06
C LEU A 32 4.22 -4.27 -6.95
N SER A 33 3.28 -5.20 -6.94
CA SER A 33 3.17 -6.23 -5.91
C SER A 33 2.99 -7.59 -6.57
N ILE A 34 3.55 -8.64 -5.94
CA ILE A 34 3.33 -10.01 -6.35
C ILE A 34 2.07 -10.55 -5.67
N TYR A 35 1.92 -10.23 -4.43
CA TYR A 35 0.77 -10.47 -3.56
C TYR A 35 0.92 -9.52 -2.38
N PRO A 36 -0.02 -9.33 -1.53
CA PRO A 36 -1.35 -9.89 -1.44
C PRO A 36 -2.25 -9.41 -2.58
N LEU A 37 -3.57 -9.52 -2.40
CA LEU A 37 -4.53 -9.08 -3.39
C LEU A 37 -4.12 -7.75 -4.03
N GLU A 38 -3.94 -7.75 -5.34
CA GLU A 38 -3.49 -6.58 -6.09
C GLU A 38 -4.67 -5.80 -6.63
N LEU A 39 -4.67 -4.51 -6.36
CA LEU A 39 -5.66 -3.58 -6.86
C LEU A 39 -4.95 -2.39 -7.51
N ASP A 40 -5.61 -1.73 -8.46
CA ASP A 40 -5.04 -0.50 -8.96
C ASP A 40 -5.08 0.58 -7.86
N ILE A 41 -4.19 1.55 -7.97
CA ILE A 41 -4.02 2.54 -6.89
C ILE A 41 -5.28 3.38 -6.65
N ASP A 42 -6.04 3.66 -7.70
CA ASP A 42 -7.25 4.47 -7.55
C ASP A 42 -8.33 3.71 -6.76
N SER A 43 -8.42 2.39 -6.96
CA SER A 43 -9.32 1.55 -6.16
C SER A 43 -8.91 1.52 -4.70
N ILE A 44 -7.61 1.44 -4.42
CA ILE A 44 -7.09 1.45 -3.04
C ILE A 44 -7.40 2.79 -2.36
N ILE A 45 -7.21 3.90 -3.07
CA ILE A 45 -7.53 5.22 -2.55
C ILE A 45 -9.02 5.32 -2.22
N ASN A 46 -9.87 4.80 -3.11
CA ASN A 46 -11.31 4.79 -2.87
C ASN A 46 -11.68 3.97 -1.62
N ILE A 47 -11.04 2.82 -1.43
CA ILE A 47 -11.26 2.00 -0.23
C ILE A 47 -10.90 2.81 1.01
N LYS A 48 -9.73 3.46 1.00
CA LYS A 48 -9.31 4.26 2.16
C LYS A 48 -10.27 5.41 2.45
N ASN A 49 -10.81 6.04 1.42
CA ASN A 49 -11.73 7.15 1.61
C ASN A 49 -13.07 6.72 2.23
N ASN A 50 -13.36 5.43 2.23
CA ASN A 50 -14.61 4.88 2.76
C ASN A 50 -14.42 4.13 4.09
N THR A 51 -13.26 4.23 4.72
CA THR A 51 -13.01 3.59 6.00
C THR A 51 -12.11 4.46 6.88
N ASP A 52 -12.27 4.36 8.20
CA ASP A 52 -11.37 4.99 9.16
C ASP A 52 -10.25 4.04 9.60
N LYS A 53 -10.25 2.80 9.13
CA LYS A 53 -9.17 1.85 9.41
C LYS A 53 -7.90 2.26 8.68
N LYS A 54 -6.75 1.80 9.18
CA LYS A 54 -5.47 2.04 8.50
C LYS A 54 -5.41 1.22 7.21
N VAL A 55 -4.88 1.83 6.15
CA VAL A 55 -4.64 1.13 4.89
C VAL A 55 -3.18 1.32 4.52
N TYR A 56 -2.47 0.19 4.42
CA TYR A 56 -1.08 0.14 3.99
C TYR A 56 -1.03 -0.51 2.62
N VAL A 57 -0.10 -0.04 1.80
CA VAL A 57 0.18 -0.67 0.50
C VAL A 57 1.56 -1.29 0.53
N ILE A 58 1.76 -2.35 -0.24
CA ILE A 58 3.01 -3.07 -0.25
C ILE A 58 3.63 -3.00 -1.65
N ILE A 59 4.93 -2.76 -1.69
CA ILE A 59 5.73 -2.79 -2.92
C ILE A 59 6.77 -3.87 -2.71
N ASN A 60 6.52 -5.07 -3.24
CA ASN A 60 7.39 -6.22 -3.05
C ASN A 60 7.80 -6.90 -4.35
N LYS A 61 7.45 -6.31 -5.49
CA LYS A 61 7.90 -6.81 -6.79
C LYS A 61 9.25 -6.17 -7.10
N MET A 62 10.13 -6.94 -7.75
CA MET A 62 11.40 -6.40 -8.20
C MET A 62 11.15 -5.28 -9.20
N ILE A 63 11.73 -4.11 -8.94
CA ILE A 63 11.54 -2.93 -9.78
C ILE A 63 12.76 -2.75 -10.67
N HIS A 64 12.55 -2.71 -11.97
CA HIS A 64 13.59 -2.43 -12.94
C HIS A 64 13.65 -0.94 -13.23
N ASN A 65 14.78 -0.46 -13.78
CA ASN A 65 14.95 0.96 -14.09
C ASN A 65 13.83 1.52 -14.97
N ASN A 66 13.29 0.70 -15.88
CA ASN A 66 12.23 1.13 -16.78
C ASN A 66 10.90 1.39 -16.03
N ASP A 67 10.76 0.86 -14.82
CA ASP A 67 9.52 0.98 -14.04
C ASP A 67 9.55 2.13 -13.05
N LEU A 68 10.68 2.85 -12.94
CA LEU A 68 10.82 3.90 -11.93
C LEU A 68 9.82 5.05 -12.11
N ASP A 69 9.50 5.40 -13.35
CA ASP A 69 8.53 6.47 -13.60
C ASP A 69 7.14 6.04 -13.13
N VAL A 70 6.77 4.78 -13.36
CA VAL A 70 5.50 4.23 -12.87
C VAL A 70 5.47 4.25 -11.36
N VAL A 71 6.57 3.84 -10.72
CA VAL A 71 6.67 3.84 -9.26
C VAL A 71 6.49 5.26 -8.72
N ARG A 72 7.18 6.24 -9.30
CA ARG A 72 7.06 7.63 -8.86
C ARG A 72 5.65 8.17 -9.00
N GLU A 73 4.98 7.86 -10.12
CA GLU A 73 3.61 8.29 -10.35
C GLU A 73 2.67 7.71 -9.28
N VAL A 74 2.80 6.40 -9.02
CA VAL A 74 1.97 5.75 -7.99
C VAL A 74 2.25 6.33 -6.61
N ILE A 75 3.52 6.54 -6.27
CA ILE A 75 3.90 7.11 -4.98
C ILE A 75 3.34 8.52 -4.81
N ASN A 76 3.37 9.33 -5.88
CA ASN A 76 2.79 10.67 -5.82
C ASN A 76 1.28 10.61 -5.54
N LYS A 77 0.57 9.67 -6.15
CA LYS A 77 -0.86 9.47 -5.87
C LYS A 77 -1.08 9.08 -4.41
N ILE A 78 -0.26 8.18 -3.90
CA ILE A 78 -0.34 7.76 -2.49
C ILE A 78 -0.11 8.95 -1.57
N ASN A 79 0.91 9.75 -1.85
CA ASN A 79 1.27 10.89 -1.02
C ASN A 79 0.16 11.95 -0.98
N ASN A 80 -0.61 12.06 -2.05
CA ASN A 80 -1.73 13.00 -2.13
C ASN A 80 -3.06 12.40 -1.67
N SER A 81 -3.03 11.18 -1.13
CA SER A 81 -4.23 10.47 -0.66
C SER A 81 -4.23 10.37 0.86
N ASN A 82 -5.23 9.67 1.39
CA ASN A 82 -5.33 9.38 2.82
C ASN A 82 -4.73 8.02 3.21
N ILE A 83 -4.08 7.33 2.29
CA ILE A 83 -3.39 6.07 2.59
C ILE A 83 -2.37 6.31 3.69
N ASP A 84 -2.27 5.37 4.63
CA ASP A 84 -1.53 5.59 5.87
C ASP A 84 -0.05 5.26 5.76
N GLY A 85 0.33 4.29 4.93
CA GLY A 85 1.74 3.93 4.85
C GLY A 85 2.06 3.00 3.69
N ILE A 86 3.36 2.81 3.46
CA ILE A 86 3.88 2.00 2.37
C ILE A 86 4.92 1.03 2.95
N ILE A 87 4.79 -0.24 2.60
CA ILE A 87 5.70 -1.30 3.05
C ILE A 87 6.59 -1.68 1.86
N PHE A 88 7.90 -1.66 2.07
CA PHE A 88 8.89 -1.99 1.05
C PHE A 88 9.68 -3.22 1.45
N TYR A 89 10.08 -4.01 0.46
CA TYR A 89 10.97 -5.16 0.62
C TYR A 89 12.31 -4.96 -0.08
N ASP A 90 12.50 -3.87 -0.80
CA ASP A 90 13.71 -3.55 -1.54
C ASP A 90 14.31 -2.26 -1.01
N LEU A 91 15.53 -2.35 -0.47
CA LEU A 91 16.21 -1.19 0.11
C LEU A 91 16.48 -0.11 -0.94
N GLY A 92 16.79 -0.51 -2.17
CA GLY A 92 17.03 0.45 -3.25
C GLY A 92 15.81 1.30 -3.56
N VAL A 93 14.64 0.65 -3.69
CA VAL A 93 13.38 1.35 -3.92
C VAL A 93 13.04 2.22 -2.72
N PHE A 94 13.23 1.70 -1.51
CA PHE A 94 12.99 2.46 -0.29
C PHE A 94 13.82 3.76 -0.28
N ASN A 95 15.10 3.67 -0.62
CA ASN A 95 15.98 4.83 -0.62
C ASN A 95 15.57 5.88 -1.67
N ILE A 96 15.10 5.44 -2.84
CA ILE A 96 14.63 6.34 -3.89
C ILE A 96 13.40 7.09 -3.41
N ILE A 97 12.45 6.38 -2.83
CA ILE A 97 11.17 6.96 -2.41
C ILE A 97 11.36 7.87 -1.19
N LYS A 98 12.28 7.51 -0.30
CA LYS A 98 12.58 8.34 0.86
C LYS A 98 13.00 9.75 0.46
N LYS A 99 13.64 9.90 -0.71
CA LYS A 99 14.08 11.21 -1.21
C LYS A 99 12.96 12.04 -1.82
N MET A 100 11.75 11.49 -1.95
CA MET A 100 10.62 12.16 -2.59
C MET A 100 9.77 13.01 -1.64
N ASN A 101 10.21 13.23 -0.41
CA ASN A 101 9.45 14.01 0.59
C ASN A 101 8.05 13.45 0.83
N ILE A 102 7.98 12.15 1.07
CA ILE A 102 6.70 11.49 1.30
C ILE A 102 6.27 11.70 2.75
N ASN A 103 5.03 12.12 2.98
CA ASN A 103 4.48 12.37 4.30
C ASN A 103 3.74 11.17 4.89
N LYS A 104 3.96 9.98 4.35
CA LYS A 104 3.37 8.73 4.83
C LYS A 104 4.38 7.94 5.64
N GLU A 105 3.88 6.99 6.43
CA GLU A 105 4.75 6.06 7.12
C GLU A 105 5.42 5.15 6.11
N LEU A 106 6.75 5.05 6.17
CA LEU A 106 7.53 4.18 5.29
C LEU A 106 8.11 3.04 6.13
N ILE A 107 7.78 1.81 5.77
CA ILE A 107 8.20 0.61 6.49
C ILE A 107 9.04 -0.25 5.57
N LEU A 108 10.28 -0.53 5.97
CA LEU A 108 11.14 -1.47 5.25
C LEU A 108 11.08 -2.81 5.97
N SER A 109 10.60 -3.83 5.27
CA SER A 109 10.54 -5.20 5.78
C SER A 109 11.66 -6.02 5.14
N MET A 110 12.39 -6.74 5.95
CA MET A 110 13.49 -7.58 5.45
C MET A 110 13.34 -9.02 5.90
#